data_a81521eb91ef2c30cf4a81d3be791c4e
#
_entry.id   a81521eb91ef2c30cf4a81d3be791c4e
#
_cell.length_a   1.000
_cell.length_b   1.000
_cell.length_c   1.000
_cell.angle_alpha   90.00
_cell.angle_beta   90.00
_cell.angle_gamma   90.00
#
_symmetry.space_group_name_H-M   'P 1'
#
loop_
_entity.id
_entity.type
_entity.pdbx_description
1 polymer ?
#
loop_
_entity_poly.entity_id
_entity_poly.type
_entity_poly.pdbx_seq_one_letter_code
_entity_poly.pdbx_strand_id
1 'polypeptide(L)'
;HDPIKEYDAMEKYLKSYSNRTIRNIFWSANNFSLPEKPAQAVGRLIYWYGELEKKARRNNIRFVEQYFPQVRTCSIPGMEHAELVIIHPQEFYQRVTDYLASGPCHEKQENAADSSQ
;
A
#
# COMPACT_ATOMS: atom_id res chain seq x y z
N HIS A 1 -0.47 9.07 -17.44
CA HIS A 1 0.76 8.73 -16.74
C HIS A 1 1.98 9.16 -17.56
N ASP A 2 2.71 10.16 -17.09
CA ASP A 2 3.90 10.70 -17.74
C ASP A 2 5.09 10.61 -16.77
N PRO A 3 5.96 9.60 -16.94
CA PRO A 3 7.06 9.36 -16.01
C PRO A 3 8.02 10.54 -15.84
N ILE A 4 8.22 11.34 -16.91
CA ILE A 4 9.12 12.49 -16.87
C ILE A 4 8.56 13.57 -15.96
N LYS A 5 7.26 13.90 -16.14
CA LYS A 5 6.60 14.89 -15.28
C LYS A 5 6.54 14.47 -13.83
N GLU A 6 6.34 13.20 -13.60
CA GLU A 6 6.32 12.65 -12.24
C GLU A 6 7.70 12.75 -11.59
N TYR A 7 8.74 12.42 -12.33
CA TYR A 7 10.11 12.54 -11.85
C TYR A 7 10.44 13.99 -11.51
N ASP A 8 10.11 14.93 -12.40
CA ASP A 8 10.37 16.34 -12.18
C ASP A 8 9.62 16.88 -10.96
N ALA A 9 8.36 16.45 -10.77
CA ALA A 9 7.56 16.84 -9.60
C ALA A 9 8.17 16.27 -8.32
N MET A 10 8.60 15.02 -8.33
CA MET A 10 9.25 14.37 -7.20
C MET A 10 10.58 15.06 -6.87
N GLU A 11 11.39 15.36 -7.87
CA GLU A 11 12.66 16.03 -7.66
C GLU A 11 12.46 17.42 -7.05
N LYS A 12 11.50 18.19 -7.58
CA LYS A 12 11.15 19.50 -7.02
C LYS A 12 10.69 19.40 -5.58
N TYR A 13 9.85 18.40 -5.29
CA TYR A 13 9.37 18.15 -3.94
C TYR A 13 10.51 17.83 -2.99
N LEU A 14 11.40 16.92 -3.37
CA LEU A 14 12.55 16.55 -2.55
C LEU A 14 13.52 17.72 -2.32
N LYS A 15 13.73 18.56 -3.34
CA LYS A 15 14.58 19.75 -3.22
C LYS A 15 14.02 20.81 -2.28
N SER A 16 12.73 20.77 -1.99
CA SER A 16 12.12 21.70 -1.04
C SER A 16 12.46 21.40 0.41
N TYR A 17 13.00 20.22 0.70
CA TYR A 17 13.38 19.81 2.04
C TYR A 17 14.90 19.98 2.26
N SER A 18 15.30 20.22 3.51
CA SER A 18 16.70 20.23 3.87
C SER A 18 17.30 18.82 3.78
N ASN A 19 18.62 18.75 3.60
CA ASN A 19 19.34 17.47 3.61
C ASN A 19 19.11 16.70 4.91
N ARG A 20 19.02 17.40 6.04
CA ARG A 20 18.74 16.80 7.34
C ARG A 20 17.37 16.16 7.36
N THR A 21 16.36 16.85 6.84
CA THR A 21 14.98 16.32 6.77
C THR A 21 14.92 15.06 5.90
N ILE A 22 15.55 15.10 4.73
CA ILE A 22 15.59 13.94 3.82
C ILE A 22 16.29 12.77 4.52
N ARG A 23 17.42 13.01 5.17
CA ARG A 23 18.15 11.97 5.90
C ARG A 23 17.29 11.36 7.01
N ASN A 24 16.58 12.18 7.76
CA ASN A 24 15.71 11.71 8.84
C ASN A 24 14.54 10.88 8.31
N ILE A 25 13.96 11.26 7.16
CA ILE A 25 12.89 10.49 6.52
C ILE A 25 13.41 9.10 6.14
N PHE A 26 14.55 9.02 5.47
CA PHE A 26 15.13 7.73 5.08
C PHE A 26 15.53 6.90 6.30
N TRP A 27 16.09 7.51 7.31
CA TRP A 27 16.42 6.83 8.56
C TRP A 27 15.18 6.22 9.19
N SER A 28 14.12 7.00 9.35
CA SER A 28 12.87 6.54 9.96
C SER A 28 12.22 5.41 9.16
N ALA A 29 12.23 5.50 7.82
CA ALA A 29 11.63 4.49 6.95
C ALA A 29 12.39 3.14 7.01
N ASN A 30 13.71 3.17 7.28
CA ASN A 30 14.53 1.96 7.24
C ASN A 30 14.93 1.42 8.61
N ASN A 31 14.64 2.14 9.69
CA ASN A 31 15.10 1.78 11.03
C ASN A 31 13.99 1.70 12.07
N PHE A 32 12.75 1.53 11.63
CA PHE A 32 11.68 1.25 12.57
C PHE A 32 11.53 -0.26 12.75
N SER A 33 11.02 -0.65 13.90
CA SER A 33 10.67 -2.03 14.17
C SER A 33 9.27 -2.11 14.76
N LEU A 34 8.55 -3.17 14.42
CA LEU A 34 7.23 -3.41 15.00
C LEU A 34 7.37 -4.00 16.40
N PRO A 35 6.42 -3.75 17.31
CA PRO A 35 6.40 -4.40 18.61
C PRO A 35 6.39 -5.93 18.49
N GLU A 36 6.93 -6.62 19.47
CA GLU A 36 6.98 -8.09 19.47
C GLU A 36 5.59 -8.73 19.42
N LYS A 37 4.61 -8.10 20.06
CA LYS A 37 3.23 -8.57 20.01
C LYS A 37 2.47 -7.84 18.94
N PRO A 38 1.71 -8.57 18.11
CA PRO A 38 0.83 -7.92 17.15
C PRO A 38 -0.10 -6.95 17.88
N ALA A 39 -0.24 -5.76 17.35
CA ALA A 39 -1.26 -4.86 17.84
C ALA A 39 -2.60 -5.59 17.74
N GLN A 40 -3.35 -5.61 18.83
CA GLN A 40 -4.73 -6.07 18.74
C GLN A 40 -5.45 -5.10 17.82
N ALA A 41 -5.62 -5.51 16.58
CA ALA A 41 -6.27 -4.67 15.60
C ALA A 41 -7.71 -4.50 16.02
N VAL A 42 -8.02 -3.28 16.41
CA VAL A 42 -9.38 -2.91 16.73
C VAL A 42 -10.03 -2.54 15.40
N GLY A 43 -10.88 -3.43 14.90
CA GLY A 43 -11.61 -3.18 13.67
C GLY A 43 -10.98 -3.83 12.45
N ARG A 44 -11.19 -3.19 11.30
CA ARG A 44 -10.80 -3.73 10.00
C ARG A 44 -9.41 -3.23 9.61
N LEU A 45 -8.56 -4.16 9.17
CA LEU A 45 -7.24 -3.85 8.63
C LEU A 45 -7.15 -4.39 7.22
N ILE A 46 -6.76 -3.54 6.28
CA ILE A 46 -6.58 -3.93 4.89
C ILE A 46 -5.22 -3.46 4.39
N TYR A 47 -4.56 -4.31 3.65
CA TYR A 47 -3.28 -4.02 3.01
C TYR A 47 -3.47 -4.04 1.50
N TRP A 48 -3.35 -2.88 0.87
CA TRP A 48 -3.47 -2.74 -0.58
C TRP A 48 -2.09 -2.64 -1.22
N TYR A 49 -1.89 -3.35 -2.31
CA TYR A 49 -0.66 -3.28 -3.10
C TYR A 49 -0.99 -3.33 -4.58
N GLY A 50 -0.10 -2.76 -5.42
CA GLY A 50 -0.25 -2.86 -6.86
C GLY A 50 0.05 -4.27 -7.35
N GLU A 51 -0.73 -4.75 -8.30
CA GLU A 51 -0.53 -6.08 -8.86
C GLU A 51 0.89 -6.28 -9.40
N LEU A 52 1.43 -5.23 -10.03
CA LEU A 52 2.74 -5.28 -10.67
C LEU A 52 3.89 -5.35 -9.64
N GLU A 53 3.65 -4.96 -8.40
CA GLU A 53 4.65 -5.06 -7.35
C GLU A 53 4.55 -6.34 -6.49
N LYS A 54 3.57 -7.19 -6.76
CA LYS A 54 3.29 -8.38 -5.94
C LYS A 54 4.54 -9.24 -5.69
N LYS A 55 5.30 -9.50 -6.75
CA LYS A 55 6.50 -10.33 -6.66
C LYS A 55 7.55 -9.71 -5.77
N ALA A 56 7.79 -8.40 -5.94
CA ALA A 56 8.77 -7.66 -5.14
C ALA A 56 8.35 -7.52 -3.68
N ARG A 57 7.04 -7.50 -3.42
CA ARG A 57 6.49 -7.31 -2.07
C ARG A 57 6.08 -8.59 -1.38
N ARG A 58 6.39 -9.74 -1.96
CA ARG A 58 5.98 -11.06 -1.43
C ARG A 58 6.30 -11.23 0.05
N ASN A 59 7.51 -10.90 0.44
CA ASN A 59 7.95 -11.08 1.83
C ASN A 59 7.24 -10.10 2.76
N ASN A 60 6.99 -8.88 2.30
CA ASN A 60 6.26 -7.89 3.07
C ASN A 60 4.81 -8.32 3.28
N ILE A 61 4.18 -8.84 2.25
CA ILE A 61 2.79 -9.34 2.32
C ILE A 61 2.70 -10.49 3.31
N ARG A 62 3.61 -11.46 3.25
CA ARG A 62 3.66 -12.58 4.19
C ARG A 62 3.85 -12.10 5.62
N PHE A 63 4.75 -11.14 5.80
CA PHE A 63 5.01 -10.57 7.13
C PHE A 63 3.74 -9.94 7.71
N VAL A 64 3.06 -9.12 6.91
CA VAL A 64 1.83 -8.46 7.35
C VAL A 64 0.75 -9.48 7.68
N GLU A 65 0.60 -10.52 6.88
CA GLU A 65 -0.38 -11.58 7.12
C GLU A 65 -0.09 -12.35 8.40
N GLN A 66 1.19 -12.60 8.70
CA GLN A 66 1.59 -13.28 9.92
C GLN A 66 1.46 -12.40 11.16
N TYR A 67 1.84 -11.12 11.01
CA TYR A 67 1.82 -10.19 12.13
C TYR A 67 0.39 -9.74 12.49
N PHE A 68 -0.47 -9.61 11.47
CA PHE A 68 -1.87 -9.23 11.64
C PHE A 68 -2.77 -10.32 11.05
N PRO A 69 -3.11 -11.38 11.82
CA PRO A 69 -3.87 -12.51 11.27
C PRO A 69 -5.21 -12.16 10.63
N GLN A 70 -5.84 -11.05 11.05
CA GLN A 70 -7.12 -10.62 10.52
C GLN A 70 -7.00 -9.68 9.33
N VAL A 71 -5.78 -9.38 8.87
CA VAL A 71 -5.59 -8.47 7.74
C VAL A 71 -6.22 -9.03 6.47
N ARG A 72 -6.80 -8.15 5.67
CA ARG A 72 -7.22 -8.47 4.31
C ARG A 72 -6.22 -7.87 3.34
N THR A 73 -5.70 -8.68 2.45
CA THR A 73 -4.77 -8.20 1.41
C THR A 73 -5.51 -8.06 0.11
N CYS A 74 -5.27 -6.95 -0.58
CA CYS A 74 -5.92 -6.64 -1.85
C CYS A 74 -4.89 -6.24 -2.89
N SER A 75 -4.95 -6.90 -4.04
CA SER A 75 -4.19 -6.55 -5.23
C SER A 75 -4.97 -5.53 -6.05
N ILE A 76 -4.33 -4.45 -6.46
CA ILE A 76 -4.94 -3.45 -7.34
C ILE A 76 -4.48 -3.74 -8.76
N PRO A 77 -5.38 -4.14 -9.67
CA PRO A 77 -4.98 -4.56 -11.01
C PRO A 77 -4.20 -3.50 -11.79
N GLY A 78 -3.12 -3.93 -12.44
CA GLY A 78 -2.35 -3.10 -13.34
C GLY A 78 -1.55 -1.96 -12.72
N MET A 79 -1.44 -1.91 -11.41
CA MET A 79 -0.78 -0.79 -10.73
C MET A 79 0.58 -1.15 -10.13
N GLU A 80 1.47 -0.19 -10.16
CA GLU A 80 2.78 -0.21 -9.53
C GLU A 80 2.70 0.26 -8.08
N HIS A 81 3.86 0.33 -7.42
CA HIS A 81 3.98 0.77 -6.04
C HIS A 81 3.44 2.20 -5.85
N ALA A 82 2.53 2.35 -4.90
CA ALA A 82 1.91 3.62 -4.53
C ALA A 82 1.18 4.35 -5.68
N GLU A 83 1.04 3.73 -6.84
CA GLU A 83 0.42 4.35 -8.00
C GLU A 83 -1.01 4.79 -7.71
N LEU A 84 -1.77 3.96 -6.99
CA LEU A 84 -3.16 4.29 -6.65
C LEU A 84 -3.29 5.61 -5.90
N VAL A 85 -2.42 5.84 -4.92
CA VAL A 85 -2.50 7.03 -4.08
C VAL A 85 -1.95 8.26 -4.80
N ILE A 86 -0.85 8.10 -5.52
CA ILE A 86 -0.11 9.21 -6.11
C ILE A 86 -0.70 9.62 -7.47
N ILE A 87 -1.01 8.65 -8.30
CA ILE A 87 -1.42 8.88 -9.69
C ILE A 87 -2.95 8.93 -9.83
N HIS A 88 -3.64 8.10 -9.05
CA HIS A 88 -5.10 7.95 -9.14
C HIS A 88 -5.79 8.29 -7.81
N PRO A 89 -5.63 9.52 -7.28
CA PRO A 89 -6.19 9.85 -5.96
C PRO A 89 -7.72 9.78 -5.91
N GLN A 90 -8.40 10.03 -7.02
CA GLN A 90 -9.85 9.91 -7.10
C GLN A 90 -10.29 8.46 -6.92
N GLU A 91 -9.61 7.54 -7.59
CA GLU A 91 -9.87 6.11 -7.45
C GLU A 91 -9.56 5.62 -6.05
N PHE A 92 -8.46 6.11 -5.47
CA PHE A 92 -8.12 5.81 -4.08
C PHE A 92 -9.24 6.23 -3.13
N TYR A 93 -9.72 7.45 -3.26
CA TYR A 93 -10.83 7.97 -2.46
C TYR A 93 -12.07 7.09 -2.61
N GLN A 94 -12.41 6.72 -3.87
CA GLN A 94 -13.58 5.90 -4.13
C GLN A 94 -13.46 4.50 -3.49
N ARG A 95 -12.27 3.89 -3.59
CA ARG A 95 -12.03 2.58 -2.98
C ARG A 95 -12.13 2.62 -1.46
N VAL A 96 -11.62 3.67 -0.83
CA VAL A 96 -11.75 3.86 0.62
C VAL A 96 -13.21 4.02 1.01
N THR A 97 -13.95 4.83 0.27
CA THR A 97 -15.38 5.06 0.52
C THR A 97 -16.17 3.75 0.38
N ASP A 98 -15.92 2.99 -0.67
CA ASP A 98 -16.58 1.70 -0.91
C ASP A 98 -16.25 0.70 0.20
N TYR A 99 -15.00 0.66 0.62
CA TYR A 99 -14.58 -0.21 1.72
C TYR A 99 -15.28 0.14 3.03
N LEU A 100 -15.40 1.42 3.35
CA LEU A 100 -16.06 1.85 4.57
C LEU A 100 -17.56 1.55 4.54
N ALA A 101 -18.17 1.59 3.37
CA ALA A 101 -19.60 1.35 3.20
C ALA A 101 -19.96 -0.13 3.16
N SER A 102 -19.21 -0.95 2.42
CA SER A 102 -19.59 -2.33 2.11
C SER A 102 -18.58 -3.40 2.54
N GLY A 103 -17.43 -3.01 3.08
CA GLY A 103 -16.43 -3.94 3.58
C GLY A 103 -15.26 -4.18 2.63
N PRO A 104 -14.58 -5.34 2.75
CA PRO A 104 -13.31 -5.56 2.06
C PRO A 104 -13.41 -5.49 0.53
N CYS A 105 -12.28 -5.36 -0.11
CA CYS A 105 -12.16 -5.11 -1.54
C CYS A 105 -12.85 -6.16 -2.40
N HIS A 106 -13.45 -5.71 -3.51
CA HIS A 106 -14.16 -6.58 -4.45
C HIS A 106 -13.22 -7.54 -5.16
N GLU A 107 -11.99 -7.13 -5.45
CA GLU A 107 -10.99 -7.96 -6.10
C GLU A 107 -10.71 -9.24 -5.33
N LYS A 108 -10.80 -9.20 -4.02
CA LYS A 108 -10.60 -10.39 -3.20
C LYS A 108 -11.69 -11.43 -3.39
N GLN A 109 -12.92 -11.00 -3.61
CA GLN A 109 -14.03 -11.92 -3.89
C GLN A 109 -13.82 -12.61 -5.23
N GLU A 110 -13.38 -11.88 -6.25
CA GLU A 110 -13.06 -12.44 -7.56
C GLU A 110 -11.92 -13.44 -7.47
N ASN A 111 -10.86 -13.11 -6.73
CA ASN A 111 -9.74 -14.02 -6.52
C ASN A 111 -10.15 -15.29 -5.77
N ALA A 112 -11.05 -15.19 -4.81
CA ALA A 112 -11.58 -16.35 -4.11
C ALA A 112 -12.39 -17.26 -5.03
N ALA A 113 -13.18 -16.69 -5.94
CA ALA A 113 -13.91 -17.45 -6.94
C ALA A 113 -12.96 -18.18 -7.89
N ASP A 114 -11.90 -17.51 -8.34
CA ASP A 114 -10.87 -18.11 -9.21
C ASP A 114 -10.15 -19.26 -8.51
N SER A 115 -9.81 -19.09 -7.24
CA SER A 115 -9.10 -20.12 -6.49
C SER A 115 -9.94 -21.36 -6.19
N SER A 116 -11.24 -21.27 -6.31
CA SER A 116 -12.15 -22.41 -6.12
C SER A 116 -12.27 -23.30 -7.36
N GLN A 117 -11.70 -22.88 -8.47
CA GLN A 117 -11.66 -23.63 -9.70
C GLN A 117 -10.41 -24.50 -9.75
#